data_8bfff25328f8037e7690288a14f52cad
#
_entry.id   8bfff25328f8037e7690288a14f52cad
#
_cell.length_a   1.000
_cell.length_b   1.000
_cell.length_c   1.000
_cell.angle_alpha   90.00
_cell.angle_beta   90.00
_cell.angle_gamma   90.00
#
_symmetry.space_group_name_H-M   'P 1'
#
loop_
_entity.id
_entity.type
_entity.pdbx_description
1 polymer ?
#
loop_
_entity_poly.entity_id
_entity_poly.type
_entity_poly.pdbx_seq_one_letter_code
_entity_poly.pdbx_strand_id
1 'polypeptide(L)'
;MPRKGYIAKREVLPDPIYNSKVVTKLINNVMLDGKKTVAQSIVYDAFDIIKEKEQKDPLEVFEAALENVMPVLEVKARRVGGATYQVPLEIRPERRQTLGLRWLVKYARTRHEKTMAQKLANEIMDAVAGNGGAFKKKEDMHKMAEANRAFAHYKF
;
A
#
# COMPACT_ATOMS: atom_id res chain seq x y z
N MET A 1 0.15 -17.56 20.83
CA MET A 1 0.87 -16.34 20.46
C MET A 1 1.83 -15.96 21.59
N PRO A 2 3.11 -15.68 21.31
CA PRO A 2 4.05 -15.30 22.34
C PRO A 2 3.64 -13.92 22.91
N ARG A 3 3.52 -13.84 24.22
CA ARG A 3 3.20 -12.59 24.94
C ARG A 3 4.44 -11.77 25.28
N LYS A 4 5.59 -12.42 25.35
CA LYS A 4 6.90 -11.82 25.64
C LYS A 4 7.97 -12.48 24.76
N GLY A 5 8.96 -11.72 24.35
CA GLY A 5 10.09 -12.22 23.59
C GLY A 5 10.16 -11.66 22.16
N TYR A 6 11.30 -11.83 21.54
CA TYR A 6 11.58 -11.41 20.17
C TYR A 6 10.94 -12.38 19.18
N ILE A 7 10.17 -11.86 18.23
CA ILE A 7 9.64 -12.61 17.10
C ILE A 7 10.49 -12.25 15.89
N ALA A 8 11.25 -13.23 15.37
CA ALA A 8 12.05 -13.04 14.17
C ALA A 8 11.13 -12.72 12.99
N LYS A 9 11.44 -11.64 12.26
CA LYS A 9 10.74 -11.29 11.02
C LYS A 9 11.17 -12.29 9.94
N ARG A 10 10.19 -12.89 9.25
CA ARG A 10 10.47 -13.74 8.10
C ARG A 10 10.93 -12.86 6.94
N GLU A 11 12.07 -13.19 6.36
CA GLU A 11 12.54 -12.55 5.15
C GLU A 11 11.70 -12.99 3.95
N VAL A 12 11.38 -12.02 3.10
CA VAL A 12 10.69 -12.26 1.83
C VAL A 12 11.74 -12.43 0.76
N LEU A 13 11.67 -13.55 0.02
CA LEU A 13 12.53 -13.77 -1.14
C LEU A 13 12.14 -12.79 -2.27
N PRO A 14 13.12 -12.30 -3.05
CA PRO A 14 12.83 -11.44 -4.19
C PRO A 14 12.05 -12.22 -5.28
N ASP A 15 11.29 -11.50 -6.07
CA ASP A 15 10.59 -12.07 -7.21
C ASP A 15 11.58 -12.57 -8.28
N PRO A 16 11.36 -13.76 -8.87
CA PRO A 16 12.31 -14.34 -9.82
C PRO A 16 12.42 -13.55 -11.15
N ILE A 17 11.39 -12.83 -11.57
CA ILE A 17 11.39 -12.07 -12.84
C ILE A 17 11.96 -10.67 -12.64
N TYR A 18 11.46 -9.95 -11.64
CA TYR A 18 11.84 -8.56 -11.38
C TYR A 18 12.94 -8.40 -10.33
N ASN A 19 13.36 -9.48 -9.68
CA ASN A 19 14.37 -9.49 -8.60
C ASN A 19 14.10 -8.47 -7.49
N SER A 20 12.83 -8.19 -7.21
CA SER A 20 12.37 -7.18 -6.25
C SER A 20 11.57 -7.80 -5.09
N LYS A 21 11.98 -7.50 -3.86
CA LYS A 21 11.25 -7.90 -2.65
C LYS A 21 9.90 -7.17 -2.55
N VAL A 22 9.78 -5.98 -3.14
CA VAL A 22 8.55 -5.19 -3.12
C VAL A 22 7.49 -5.83 -4.01
N VAL A 23 7.88 -6.34 -5.18
CA VAL A 23 7.00 -7.08 -6.08
C VAL A 23 6.47 -8.34 -5.40
N THR A 24 7.31 -9.09 -4.69
CA THR A 24 6.85 -10.26 -3.92
C THR A 24 5.83 -9.86 -2.84
N LYS A 25 6.05 -8.73 -2.14
CA LYS A 25 5.09 -8.21 -1.17
C LYS A 25 3.78 -7.80 -1.84
N LEU A 26 3.82 -7.22 -3.05
CA LEU A 26 2.62 -6.92 -3.83
C LEU A 26 1.84 -8.19 -4.17
N ILE A 27 2.50 -9.22 -4.69
CA ILE A 27 1.91 -10.53 -5.00
C ILE A 27 1.24 -11.11 -3.76
N ASN A 28 1.90 -11.07 -2.60
CA ASN A 28 1.34 -11.56 -1.34
C ASN A 28 0.10 -10.76 -0.89
N ASN A 29 0.00 -9.47 -1.22
CA ASN A 29 -1.20 -8.65 -0.92
C ASN A 29 -2.34 -8.92 -1.92
N VAL A 30 -2.03 -9.23 -3.16
CA VAL A 30 -3.03 -9.60 -4.19
C VAL A 30 -3.59 -11.01 -3.95
N MET A 31 -2.77 -11.90 -3.38
CA MET A 31 -3.13 -13.29 -3.16
C MET A 31 -4.37 -13.45 -2.26
N LEU A 32 -5.28 -14.34 -2.66
CA LEU A 32 -6.43 -14.79 -1.90
C LEU A 32 -6.38 -16.32 -1.78
N ASP A 33 -6.83 -16.83 -0.65
CA ASP A 33 -6.97 -18.27 -0.38
C ASP A 33 -5.68 -19.10 -0.63
N GLY A 34 -4.52 -18.47 -0.49
CA GLY A 34 -3.23 -19.12 -0.72
C GLY A 34 -2.88 -19.36 -2.20
N LYS A 35 -3.67 -18.85 -3.15
CA LYS A 35 -3.48 -19.05 -4.61
C LYS A 35 -2.37 -18.15 -5.15
N LYS A 36 -1.12 -18.44 -4.81
CA LYS A 36 0.03 -17.58 -5.13
C LYS A 36 0.31 -17.50 -6.62
N THR A 37 0.20 -18.60 -7.35
CA THR A 37 0.45 -18.63 -8.82
C THR A 37 -0.52 -17.72 -9.58
N VAL A 38 -1.80 -17.71 -9.17
CA VAL A 38 -2.81 -16.83 -9.75
C VAL A 38 -2.48 -15.35 -9.46
N ALA A 39 -2.06 -15.04 -8.24
CA ALA A 39 -1.64 -13.69 -7.88
C ALA A 39 -0.40 -13.23 -8.65
N GLN A 40 0.56 -14.14 -8.90
CA GLN A 40 1.73 -13.85 -9.74
C GLN A 40 1.32 -13.51 -11.17
N SER A 41 0.47 -14.33 -11.79
CA SER A 41 -0.04 -14.06 -13.15
C SER A 41 -0.73 -12.70 -13.22
N ILE A 42 -1.59 -12.37 -12.25
CA ILE A 42 -2.27 -11.07 -12.20
C ILE A 42 -1.29 -9.90 -12.16
N VAL A 43 -0.24 -9.99 -11.34
CA VAL A 43 0.75 -8.91 -11.20
C VAL A 43 1.60 -8.80 -12.48
N TYR A 44 2.01 -9.91 -13.08
CA TYR A 44 2.79 -9.90 -14.31
C TYR A 44 1.98 -9.35 -15.47
N ASP A 45 0.74 -9.80 -15.65
CA ASP A 45 -0.18 -9.27 -16.66
C ASP A 45 -0.43 -7.76 -16.48
N ALA A 46 -0.55 -7.31 -15.21
CA ALA A 46 -0.69 -5.88 -14.92
C ALA A 46 0.57 -5.08 -15.31
N PHE A 47 1.75 -5.63 -15.08
CA PHE A 47 3.01 -5.00 -15.47
C PHE A 47 3.20 -4.97 -16.98
N ASP A 48 2.76 -6.00 -17.70
CA ASP A 48 2.76 -6.03 -19.16
C ASP A 48 1.81 -4.94 -19.72
N ILE A 49 0.62 -4.78 -19.16
CA ILE A 49 -0.31 -3.69 -19.51
C ILE A 49 0.32 -2.31 -19.29
N ILE A 50 1.02 -2.10 -18.17
CA ILE A 50 1.71 -0.83 -17.87
C ILE A 50 2.81 -0.58 -18.91
N LYS A 51 3.61 -1.59 -19.22
CA LYS A 51 4.67 -1.52 -20.21
C LYS A 51 4.14 -1.14 -21.59
N GLU A 52 3.02 -1.71 -22.02
CA GLU A 52 2.38 -1.40 -23.31
C GLU A 52 1.84 0.03 -23.36
N LYS A 53 1.24 0.52 -22.28
CA LYS A 53 0.60 1.84 -22.24
C LYS A 53 1.60 2.99 -22.00
N GLU A 54 2.49 2.83 -21.05
CA GLU A 54 3.43 3.89 -20.63
C GLU A 54 4.75 3.87 -21.42
N GLN A 55 5.07 2.78 -22.09
CA GLN A 55 6.34 2.58 -22.80
C GLN A 55 7.57 2.78 -21.89
N LYS A 56 7.44 2.46 -20.61
CA LYS A 56 8.46 2.57 -19.56
C LYS A 56 8.65 1.24 -18.85
N ASP A 57 9.70 1.14 -18.04
CA ASP A 57 9.88 -0.01 -17.17
C ASP A 57 8.74 -0.08 -16.15
N PRO A 58 7.94 -1.16 -16.13
CA PRO A 58 6.81 -1.29 -15.21
C PRO A 58 7.23 -1.31 -13.74
N LEU A 59 8.47 -1.72 -13.43
CA LEU A 59 8.99 -1.69 -12.07
C LEU A 59 9.17 -0.25 -11.58
N GLU A 60 9.78 0.61 -12.39
CA GLU A 60 9.96 2.04 -12.07
C GLU A 60 8.62 2.75 -11.90
N VAL A 61 7.66 2.47 -12.77
CA VAL A 61 6.29 3.02 -12.69
C VAL A 61 5.61 2.58 -11.39
N PHE A 62 5.75 1.30 -11.03
CA PHE A 62 5.20 0.77 -9.80
C PHE A 62 5.85 1.37 -8.54
N GLU A 63 7.16 1.51 -8.52
CA GLU A 63 7.88 2.12 -7.39
C GLU A 63 7.49 3.59 -7.20
N ALA A 64 7.38 4.36 -8.29
CA ALA A 64 6.89 5.73 -8.27
C ALA A 64 5.44 5.84 -7.76
N ALA A 65 4.55 4.94 -8.22
CA ALA A 65 3.19 4.86 -7.72
C ALA A 65 3.13 4.57 -6.22
N LEU A 66 3.95 3.61 -5.77
CA LEU A 66 4.01 3.22 -4.36
C LEU A 66 4.49 4.38 -3.49
N GLU A 67 5.53 5.11 -3.92
CA GLU A 67 6.03 6.29 -3.20
C GLU A 67 4.96 7.37 -3.08
N ASN A 68 4.21 7.62 -4.15
CA ASN A 68 3.09 8.57 -4.14
C ASN A 68 1.95 8.16 -3.19
N VAL A 69 1.72 6.87 -2.97
CA VAL A 69 0.64 6.34 -2.13
C VAL A 69 1.06 6.13 -0.68
N MET A 70 2.36 5.96 -0.41
CA MET A 70 2.84 5.73 0.96
C MET A 70 2.58 6.93 1.88
N PRO A 71 1.81 6.75 2.99
CA PRO A 71 1.54 7.83 3.93
C PRO A 71 2.73 8.08 4.87
N VAL A 72 2.92 9.33 5.28
CA VAL A 72 3.90 9.73 6.30
C VAL A 72 3.28 9.73 7.69
N LEU A 73 2.00 10.12 7.78
CA LEU A 73 1.25 10.25 9.01
C LEU A 73 0.04 9.30 9.03
N GLU A 74 -0.28 8.77 10.18
CA GLU A 74 -1.54 8.09 10.47
C GLU A 74 -2.16 8.63 11.75
N VAL A 75 -3.45 8.40 11.95
CA VAL A 75 -4.14 8.73 13.19
C VAL A 75 -4.45 7.45 13.97
N LYS A 76 -4.22 7.48 15.27
CA LYS A 76 -4.50 6.38 16.18
C LYS A 76 -5.42 6.85 17.29
N ALA A 77 -6.49 6.11 17.52
CA ALA A 77 -7.40 6.41 18.61
C ALA A 77 -6.73 6.19 19.96
N ARG A 78 -6.79 7.17 20.86
CA ARG A 78 -6.35 7.09 22.25
C ARG A 78 -7.44 7.59 23.18
N ARG A 79 -7.72 6.85 24.22
CA ARG A 79 -8.68 7.24 25.26
C ARG A 79 -7.96 7.98 26.38
N VAL A 80 -8.38 9.21 26.65
CA VAL A 80 -7.85 10.06 27.73
C VAL A 80 -9.03 10.67 28.48
N GLY A 81 -9.10 10.47 29.81
CA GLY A 81 -10.15 11.06 30.64
C GLY A 81 -11.59 10.70 30.23
N GLY A 82 -11.80 9.50 29.65
CA GLY A 82 -13.11 9.05 29.19
C GLY A 82 -13.48 9.43 27.76
N ALA A 83 -12.79 10.39 27.13
CA ALA A 83 -12.95 10.77 25.72
C ALA A 83 -11.93 10.06 24.83
N THR A 84 -12.33 9.77 23.57
CA THR A 84 -11.44 9.16 22.57
C THR A 84 -10.96 10.23 21.60
N TYR A 85 -9.65 10.39 21.50
CA TYR A 85 -8.99 11.34 20.61
C TYR A 85 -8.27 10.61 19.50
N GLN A 86 -8.29 11.19 18.28
CA GLN A 86 -7.50 10.73 17.14
C GLN A 86 -6.13 11.41 17.19
N VAL A 87 -5.10 10.66 17.60
CA VAL A 87 -3.75 11.19 17.79
C VAL A 87 -2.93 10.96 16.53
N PRO A 88 -2.38 12.02 15.88
CA PRO A 88 -1.51 11.86 14.72
C PRO A 88 -0.15 11.31 15.13
N LEU A 89 0.35 10.34 14.37
CA LEU A 89 1.62 9.66 14.58
C LEU A 89 2.38 9.53 13.27
N GLU A 90 3.70 9.66 13.34
CA GLU A 90 4.58 9.33 12.23
C GLU A 90 4.66 7.81 12.02
N ILE A 91 4.66 7.40 10.77
CA ILE A 91 4.65 5.99 10.40
C ILE A 91 6.09 5.52 10.13
N ARG A 92 6.47 4.38 10.69
CA ARG A 92 7.76 3.74 10.40
C ARG A 92 7.85 3.33 8.91
N PRO A 93 9.05 3.39 8.27
CA PRO A 93 9.19 3.10 6.83
C PRO A 93 8.61 1.77 6.37
N GLU A 94 8.81 0.70 7.14
CA GLU A 94 8.26 -0.63 6.81
C GLU A 94 6.71 -0.65 6.80
N ARG A 95 6.10 0.10 7.72
CA ARG A 95 4.64 0.21 7.79
C ARG A 95 4.10 1.11 6.68
N ARG A 96 4.83 2.17 6.31
CA ARG A 96 4.48 3.02 5.17
C ARG A 96 4.35 2.19 3.90
N GLN A 97 5.36 1.35 3.61
CA GLN A 97 5.35 0.43 2.47
C GLN A 97 4.17 -0.54 2.52
N THR A 98 3.92 -1.13 3.70
CA THR A 98 2.81 -2.07 3.89
C THR A 98 1.45 -1.42 3.65
N LEU A 99 1.25 -0.19 4.14
CA LEU A 99 0.01 0.56 3.93
C LEU A 99 -0.18 0.93 2.46
N GLY A 100 0.87 1.42 1.79
CA GLY A 100 0.84 1.74 0.37
C GLY A 100 0.43 0.55 -0.48
N LEU A 101 1.07 -0.60 -0.31
CA LEU A 101 0.73 -1.84 -1.02
C LEU A 101 -0.71 -2.29 -0.76
N ARG A 102 -1.13 -2.25 0.51
CA ARG A 102 -2.50 -2.63 0.91
C ARG A 102 -3.54 -1.71 0.29
N TRP A 103 -3.29 -0.41 0.24
CA TRP A 103 -4.23 0.54 -0.37
C TRP A 103 -4.29 0.40 -1.88
N LEU A 104 -3.16 0.24 -2.57
CA LEU A 104 -3.15 -0.04 -4.01
C LEU A 104 -4.03 -1.24 -4.35
N VAL A 105 -3.83 -2.36 -3.68
CA VAL A 105 -4.62 -3.58 -3.94
C VAL A 105 -6.08 -3.38 -3.56
N LYS A 106 -6.37 -2.75 -2.42
CA LYS A 106 -7.75 -2.52 -1.96
C LYS A 106 -8.52 -1.67 -2.96
N TYR A 107 -7.96 -0.56 -3.40
CA TYR A 107 -8.64 0.35 -4.33
C TYR A 107 -8.65 -0.18 -5.77
N ALA A 108 -7.64 -0.95 -6.19
CA ALA A 108 -7.73 -1.70 -7.43
C ALA A 108 -8.95 -2.62 -7.46
N ARG A 109 -9.22 -3.35 -6.38
CA ARG A 109 -10.40 -4.24 -6.30
C ARG A 109 -11.75 -3.52 -6.42
N THR A 110 -11.83 -2.26 -6.03
CA THR A 110 -13.08 -1.47 -6.12
C THR A 110 -13.32 -0.85 -7.49
N ARG A 111 -12.36 -0.94 -8.41
CA ARG A 111 -12.49 -0.42 -9.78
C ARG A 111 -13.47 -1.25 -10.62
N HIS A 112 -13.94 -0.66 -11.71
CA HIS A 112 -14.99 -1.23 -12.57
C HIS A 112 -14.45 -1.99 -13.79
N GLU A 113 -13.12 -2.01 -14.01
CA GLU A 113 -12.51 -2.75 -15.12
C GLU A 113 -12.83 -4.26 -15.03
N LYS A 114 -12.70 -4.95 -16.15
CA LYS A 114 -13.15 -6.34 -16.29
C LYS A 114 -12.26 -7.33 -15.51
N THR A 115 -10.94 -7.18 -15.59
CA THR A 115 -9.99 -8.11 -14.96
C THR A 115 -9.21 -7.45 -13.82
N MET A 116 -8.76 -8.26 -12.87
CA MET A 116 -7.95 -7.73 -11.75
C MET A 116 -6.59 -7.17 -12.24
N ALA A 117 -6.01 -7.73 -13.28
CA ALA A 117 -4.79 -7.21 -13.90
C ALA A 117 -5.00 -5.80 -14.45
N GLN A 118 -6.09 -5.56 -15.18
CA GLN A 118 -6.45 -4.22 -15.69
C GLN A 118 -6.72 -3.24 -14.55
N LYS A 119 -7.45 -3.67 -13.51
CA LYS A 119 -7.73 -2.86 -12.30
C LYS A 119 -6.44 -2.42 -11.61
N LEU A 120 -5.52 -3.35 -11.41
CA LEU A 120 -4.25 -3.08 -10.74
C LEU A 120 -3.36 -2.17 -11.60
N ALA A 121 -3.25 -2.43 -12.90
CA ALA A 121 -2.48 -1.60 -13.82
C ALA A 121 -2.98 -0.15 -13.84
N ASN A 122 -4.29 0.03 -13.99
CA ASN A 122 -4.88 1.36 -14.04
C ASN A 122 -4.76 2.10 -12.69
N GLU A 123 -4.91 1.41 -11.55
CA GLU A 123 -4.69 2.03 -10.24
C GLU A 123 -3.24 2.49 -10.05
N ILE A 124 -2.26 1.70 -10.51
CA ILE A 124 -0.84 2.07 -10.46
C ILE A 124 -0.58 3.30 -11.32
N MET A 125 -1.06 3.33 -12.57
CA MET A 125 -0.88 4.48 -13.46
C MET A 125 -1.54 5.75 -12.92
N ASP A 126 -2.77 5.65 -12.41
CA ASP A 126 -3.47 6.77 -11.79
C ASP A 126 -2.72 7.27 -10.55
N ALA A 127 -2.14 6.38 -9.75
CA ALA A 127 -1.34 6.75 -8.57
C ALA A 127 -0.05 7.50 -8.94
N VAL A 128 0.58 7.16 -10.06
CA VAL A 128 1.73 7.93 -10.59
C VAL A 128 1.30 9.35 -10.98
N ALA A 129 0.12 9.47 -11.60
CA ALA A 129 -0.44 10.77 -11.99
C ALA A 129 -1.00 11.59 -10.81
N GLY A 130 -0.90 11.08 -9.57
CA GLY A 130 -1.47 11.75 -8.39
C GLY A 130 -2.99 11.65 -8.30
N ASN A 131 -3.57 10.63 -8.91
CA ASN A 131 -5.00 10.35 -8.92
C ASN A 131 -5.27 8.95 -8.36
N GLY A 132 -6.52 8.52 -8.44
CA GLY A 132 -6.94 7.20 -8.01
C GLY A 132 -7.32 7.10 -6.54
N GLY A 133 -7.93 5.96 -6.20
CA GLY A 133 -8.49 5.73 -4.86
C GLY A 133 -7.43 5.59 -3.78
N ALA A 134 -6.32 4.96 -4.10
CA ALA A 134 -5.21 4.77 -3.17
C ALA A 134 -4.51 6.10 -2.82
N PHE A 135 -4.27 6.95 -3.82
CA PHE A 135 -3.72 8.28 -3.62
C PHE A 135 -4.66 9.16 -2.78
N LYS A 136 -5.95 9.18 -3.12
CA LYS A 136 -6.96 9.90 -2.35
C LYS A 136 -7.01 9.43 -0.89
N LYS A 137 -6.88 8.14 -0.64
CA LYS A 137 -6.83 7.60 0.73
C LYS A 137 -5.65 8.13 1.53
N LYS A 138 -4.47 8.27 0.90
CA LYS A 138 -3.31 8.91 1.54
C LYS A 138 -3.63 10.36 1.92
N GLU A 139 -4.19 11.14 0.98
CA GLU A 139 -4.55 12.53 1.25
C GLU A 139 -5.57 12.67 2.38
N ASP A 140 -6.62 11.84 2.38
CA ASP A 140 -7.62 11.83 3.44
C ASP A 140 -6.99 11.53 4.81
N MET A 141 -6.04 10.58 4.85
CA MET A 141 -5.31 10.26 6.08
C MET A 141 -4.46 11.44 6.57
N HIS A 142 -3.76 12.12 5.65
CA HIS A 142 -2.97 13.30 5.99
C HIS A 142 -3.84 14.48 6.44
N LYS A 143 -4.97 14.73 5.78
CA LYS A 143 -5.96 15.75 6.19
C LYS A 143 -6.52 15.46 7.60
N MET A 144 -6.84 14.19 7.88
CA MET A 144 -7.27 13.80 9.23
C MET A 144 -6.17 14.01 10.27
N ALA A 145 -4.92 13.69 9.96
CA ALA A 145 -3.80 13.90 10.87
C ALA A 145 -3.55 15.39 11.12
N GLU A 146 -3.68 16.23 10.11
CA GLU A 146 -3.53 17.67 10.22
C GLU A 146 -4.67 18.30 11.04
N ALA A 147 -5.92 17.92 10.78
CA ALA A 147 -7.08 18.38 11.54
C ALA A 147 -6.98 18.04 13.04
N ASN A 148 -6.31 16.92 13.39
CA ASN A 148 -6.11 16.48 14.77
C ASN A 148 -4.73 16.86 15.33
N ARG A 149 -4.00 17.77 14.68
CA ARG A 149 -2.65 18.19 15.08
C ARG A 149 -2.59 18.70 16.53
N ALA A 150 -3.65 19.35 17.02
CA ALA A 150 -3.75 19.83 18.38
C ALA A 150 -3.60 18.72 19.44
N PHE A 151 -3.91 17.46 19.10
CA PHE A 151 -3.80 16.30 20.00
C PHE A 151 -2.47 15.56 19.87
N ALA A 152 -1.50 16.07 19.11
CA ALA A 152 -0.20 15.43 18.92
C ALA A 152 0.58 15.23 20.23
N HIS A 153 0.35 16.07 21.23
CA HIS A 153 0.97 15.94 22.58
C HIS A 153 0.45 14.74 23.37
N TYR A 154 -0.65 14.10 22.95
CA TYR A 154 -1.14 12.84 23.52
C TYR A 154 -0.44 11.60 22.97
N LYS A 155 0.76 11.72 22.37
CA LYS A 155 1.53 10.58 21.85
C LYS A 155 1.73 9.48 22.92
N PHE A 156 1.84 8.25 22.45
CA PHE A 156 2.08 7.06 23.28
C PHE A 156 3.53 6.96 23.70
#